data_0413d4897740a1486921130084f9da56
#
_entry.id   0413d4897740a1486921130084f9da56
#
_cell.length_a   1.000
_cell.length_b   1.000
_cell.length_c   1.000
_cell.angle_alpha   90.00
_cell.angle_beta   90.00
_cell.angle_gamma   90.00
#
_symmetry.space_group_name_H-M   'P 1'
#
loop_
_entity.id
_entity.type
_entity.pdbx_description
1 polymer ?
#
loop_
_entity_poly.entity_id
_entity_poly.type
_entity_poly.pdbx_seq_one_letter_code
_entity_poly.pdbx_strand_id
1 'polypeptide(L)'
;MITCTTLSGKAVCRLVWAMNKAENDDYLEKALSGIPEYFSGRLLEVPVGTGILTMPVYQTLPEADITCLDYSPDMMGQAQEKADRLHLKNVTFQQGDLGALPYADGTFDVVLSLNGFHAFPDKEAAYQEVFRVLRPGGTFCGCFYVLGEHKRTDWFVRHVYEKAGFFTPPYETASDLKNRLERMYAAVTLGNVKSMAWFICRKAS
;
A
#
# COMPACT_ATOMS: atom_id res chain seq x y z
N MET A 1 -6.90 -1.23 -9.81
CA MET A 1 -5.42 -1.21 -9.93
C MET A 1 -5.02 -1.90 -11.22
N ILE A 2 -4.17 -1.27 -12.02
CA ILE A 2 -3.72 -1.82 -13.31
C ILE A 2 -2.39 -2.51 -13.04
N THR A 3 -2.39 -3.84 -13.13
CA THR A 3 -1.16 -4.64 -12.97
C THR A 3 -0.49 -4.85 -14.32
N CYS A 4 0.83 -4.89 -14.35
CA CYS A 4 1.62 -5.18 -15.55
C CYS A 4 1.51 -6.64 -16.03
N THR A 5 0.53 -7.40 -15.55
CA THR A 5 0.34 -8.82 -15.91
C THR A 5 -0.46 -9.02 -17.19
N THR A 6 -1.40 -8.13 -17.51
CA THR A 6 -2.19 -8.17 -18.74
C THR A 6 -1.58 -7.31 -19.85
N LEU A 7 -1.97 -7.54 -21.12
CA LEU A 7 -1.53 -6.72 -22.27
C LEU A 7 -1.91 -5.25 -22.09
N SER A 8 -3.14 -4.97 -21.65
CA SER A 8 -3.61 -3.62 -21.35
C SER A 8 -2.88 -3.02 -20.13
N GLY A 9 -2.64 -3.81 -19.10
CA GLY A 9 -1.87 -3.41 -17.94
C GLY A 9 -0.42 -3.04 -18.28
N LYS A 10 0.25 -3.84 -19.12
CA LYS A 10 1.61 -3.54 -19.62
C LYS A 10 1.65 -2.22 -20.40
N ALA A 11 0.65 -1.97 -21.25
CA ALA A 11 0.55 -0.72 -22.01
C ALA A 11 0.39 0.48 -21.07
N VAL A 12 -0.47 0.41 -20.07
CA VAL A 12 -0.67 1.47 -19.08
C VAL A 12 0.58 1.69 -18.23
N CYS A 13 1.22 0.62 -17.73
CA CYS A 13 2.48 0.74 -17.00
C CYS A 13 3.54 1.47 -17.82
N ARG A 14 3.65 1.16 -19.09
CA ARG A 14 4.64 1.79 -19.98
C ARG A 14 4.26 3.22 -20.41
N LEU A 15 3.00 3.47 -20.71
CA LEU A 15 2.53 4.78 -21.20
C LEU A 15 2.33 5.79 -20.09
N VAL A 16 1.71 5.39 -19.00
CA VAL A 16 1.36 6.29 -17.88
C VAL A 16 2.50 6.34 -16.86
N TRP A 17 2.94 5.19 -16.37
CA TRP A 17 3.93 5.10 -15.31
C TRP A 17 5.37 5.10 -15.78
N ALA A 18 5.61 5.05 -17.09
CA ALA A 18 6.93 4.98 -17.70
C ALA A 18 7.79 3.80 -17.20
N MET A 19 7.14 2.75 -16.69
CA MET A 19 7.78 1.57 -16.11
C MET A 19 7.66 0.35 -17.01
N ASN A 20 8.71 -0.45 -17.04
CA ASN A 20 8.67 -1.82 -17.56
C ASN A 20 8.31 -2.83 -16.46
N LYS A 21 8.22 -4.11 -16.82
CA LYS A 21 7.86 -5.16 -15.85
C LYS A 21 8.88 -5.29 -14.71
N ALA A 22 10.18 -5.24 -15.02
CA ALA A 22 11.24 -5.38 -14.01
C ALA A 22 11.21 -4.21 -13.01
N GLU A 23 11.01 -2.98 -13.47
CA GLU A 23 10.86 -1.80 -12.62
C GLU A 23 9.58 -1.88 -11.74
N ASN A 24 8.49 -2.44 -12.30
CA ASN A 24 7.27 -2.65 -11.53
C ASN A 24 7.44 -3.74 -10.45
N ASP A 25 8.12 -4.82 -10.78
CA ASP A 25 8.37 -5.90 -9.82
C ASP A 25 9.35 -5.43 -8.72
N ASP A 26 10.37 -4.66 -9.07
CA ASP A 26 11.39 -4.14 -8.14
C ASP A 26 10.79 -3.26 -7.02
N TYR A 27 9.95 -2.27 -7.33
CA TYR A 27 9.38 -1.43 -6.26
C TYR A 27 8.38 -2.20 -5.39
N LEU A 28 7.65 -3.16 -5.96
CA LEU A 28 6.74 -4.00 -5.19
C LEU A 28 7.49 -4.95 -4.26
N GLU A 29 8.54 -5.59 -4.75
CA GLU A 29 9.42 -6.44 -3.94
C GLU A 29 10.02 -5.65 -2.77
N LYS A 30 10.54 -4.45 -3.04
CA LYS A 30 11.06 -3.56 -2.00
C LYS A 30 10.01 -3.15 -0.98
N ALA A 31 8.79 -2.79 -1.41
CA ALA A 31 7.71 -2.45 -0.50
C ALA A 31 7.31 -3.65 0.38
N LEU A 32 7.24 -4.85 -0.19
CA LEU A 32 6.89 -6.08 0.51
C LEU A 32 8.01 -6.62 1.42
N SER A 33 9.27 -6.24 1.17
CA SER A 33 10.40 -6.67 2.03
C SER A 33 10.33 -6.10 3.46
N GLY A 34 9.39 -5.18 3.75
CA GLY A 34 9.04 -4.77 5.10
C GLY A 34 8.32 -5.84 5.92
N ILE A 35 7.80 -6.90 5.27
CA ILE A 35 7.22 -8.06 5.93
C ILE A 35 8.35 -9.08 6.13
N PRO A 36 8.65 -9.52 7.36
CA PRO A 36 9.69 -10.51 7.59
C PRO A 36 9.40 -11.84 6.89
N GLU A 37 10.43 -12.52 6.43
CA GLU A 37 10.33 -13.91 6.02
C GLU A 37 9.85 -14.76 7.21
N TYR A 38 8.99 -15.73 7.00
CA TYR A 38 8.37 -16.54 8.06
C TYR A 38 7.57 -15.72 9.10
N PHE A 39 6.96 -14.63 8.66
CA PHE A 39 6.16 -13.78 9.53
C PHE A 39 4.95 -14.54 10.11
N SER A 40 4.79 -14.49 11.44
CA SER A 40 3.69 -15.14 12.18
C SER A 40 2.94 -14.19 13.10
N GLY A 41 3.10 -12.87 12.90
CA GLY A 41 2.45 -11.83 13.68
C GLY A 41 1.13 -11.36 13.06
N ARG A 42 0.62 -10.23 13.57
CA ARG A 42 -0.60 -9.58 13.08
C ARG A 42 -0.27 -8.54 12.01
N LEU A 43 -0.84 -8.71 10.82
CA LEU A 43 -0.66 -7.80 9.69
C LEU A 43 -1.99 -7.12 9.33
N LEU A 44 -1.97 -5.81 9.16
CA LEU A 44 -3.07 -5.05 8.55
C LEU A 44 -2.65 -4.63 7.13
N GLU A 45 -3.42 -5.00 6.12
CA GLU A 45 -3.34 -4.40 4.80
C GLU A 45 -4.46 -3.38 4.61
N VAL A 46 -4.10 -2.13 4.26
CA VAL A 46 -5.06 -1.05 4.05
C VAL A 46 -4.58 -0.01 3.03
N PRO A 47 -5.37 0.23 1.97
CA PRO A 47 -6.51 -0.54 1.49
C PRO A 47 -6.06 -1.83 0.78
N VAL A 48 -6.84 -2.90 0.91
CA VAL A 48 -6.54 -4.16 0.21
C VAL A 48 -6.82 -4.07 -1.30
N GLY A 49 -7.71 -3.19 -1.70
CA GLY A 49 -8.14 -3.10 -3.08
C GLY A 49 -8.71 -4.44 -3.57
N THR A 50 -8.28 -4.87 -4.74
CA THR A 50 -8.71 -6.17 -5.30
C THR A 50 -7.87 -7.36 -4.82
N GLY A 51 -6.88 -7.16 -3.96
CA GLY A 51 -5.99 -8.21 -3.45
C GLY A 51 -5.10 -8.89 -4.50
N ILE A 52 -5.00 -8.34 -5.71
CA ILE A 52 -4.31 -9.01 -6.83
C ILE A 52 -2.79 -9.15 -6.60
N LEU A 53 -2.21 -8.25 -5.81
CA LEU A 53 -0.78 -8.26 -5.51
C LEU A 53 -0.47 -9.10 -4.26
N THR A 54 -1.33 -9.06 -3.27
CA THR A 54 -1.05 -9.51 -1.91
C THR A 54 -1.58 -10.90 -1.59
N MET A 55 -2.72 -11.31 -2.17
CA MET A 55 -3.24 -12.66 -1.91
C MET A 55 -2.25 -13.78 -2.26
N PRO A 56 -1.48 -13.74 -3.39
CA PRO A 56 -0.45 -14.74 -3.64
C PRO A 56 0.71 -14.70 -2.63
N VAL A 57 1.04 -13.51 -2.10
CA VAL A 57 2.07 -13.36 -1.06
C VAL A 57 1.60 -13.99 0.25
N TYR A 58 0.33 -13.83 0.60
CA TYR A 58 -0.22 -14.37 1.84
C TYR A 58 -0.25 -15.91 1.90
N GLN A 59 -0.23 -16.58 0.75
CA GLN A 59 -0.01 -18.03 0.71
C GLN A 59 1.34 -18.46 1.30
N THR A 60 2.33 -17.58 1.26
CA THR A 60 3.68 -17.86 1.80
C THR A 60 3.81 -17.53 3.29
N LEU A 61 2.73 -17.00 3.90
CA LEU A 61 2.67 -16.58 5.30
C LEU A 61 1.55 -17.32 6.08
N PRO A 62 1.54 -18.64 6.12
CA PRO A 62 0.41 -19.41 6.66
C PRO A 62 0.18 -19.20 8.17
N GLU A 63 1.21 -18.79 8.90
CA GLU A 63 1.16 -18.56 10.36
C GLU A 63 0.81 -17.11 10.74
N ALA A 64 0.71 -16.20 9.76
CA ALA A 64 0.33 -14.80 10.02
C ALA A 64 -1.18 -14.67 10.25
N ASP A 65 -1.58 -13.75 11.14
CA ASP A 65 -2.96 -13.29 11.29
C ASP A 65 -3.14 -12.00 10.47
N ILE A 66 -3.84 -12.11 9.33
CA ILE A 66 -3.90 -11.04 8.34
C ILE A 66 -5.30 -10.44 8.31
N THR A 67 -5.38 -9.14 8.54
CA THR A 67 -6.60 -8.37 8.39
C THR A 67 -6.49 -7.48 7.15
N CYS A 68 -7.44 -7.59 6.24
CA CYS A 68 -7.55 -6.80 5.02
C CYS A 68 -8.71 -5.81 5.16
N LEU A 69 -8.42 -4.51 5.08
CA LEU A 69 -9.42 -3.46 5.18
C LEU A 69 -9.53 -2.68 3.87
N ASP A 70 -10.75 -2.36 3.47
CA ASP A 70 -11.03 -1.45 2.35
C ASP A 70 -12.32 -0.67 2.61
N TYR A 71 -12.40 0.54 2.07
CA TYR A 71 -13.63 1.34 2.11
C TYR A 71 -14.68 0.82 1.10
N SER A 72 -14.21 0.31 -0.04
CA SER A 72 -15.05 -0.18 -1.14
C SER A 72 -15.43 -1.65 -0.93
N PRO A 73 -16.73 -1.98 -0.71
CA PRO A 73 -17.17 -3.36 -0.60
C PRO A 73 -16.92 -4.17 -1.89
N ASP A 74 -17.00 -3.52 -3.06
CA ASP A 74 -16.77 -4.19 -4.34
C ASP A 74 -15.30 -4.61 -4.52
N MET A 75 -14.36 -3.75 -4.11
CA MET A 75 -12.92 -4.07 -4.13
C MET A 75 -12.61 -5.19 -3.16
N MET A 76 -13.12 -5.09 -1.95
CA MET A 76 -12.94 -6.09 -0.90
C MET A 76 -13.56 -7.45 -1.29
N GLY A 77 -14.73 -7.46 -1.92
CA GLY A 77 -15.35 -8.69 -2.45
C GLY A 77 -14.46 -9.41 -3.47
N GLN A 78 -13.81 -8.66 -4.38
CA GLN A 78 -12.87 -9.24 -5.33
C GLN A 78 -11.60 -9.80 -4.65
N ALA A 79 -11.14 -9.17 -3.56
CA ALA A 79 -10.01 -9.68 -2.78
C ALA A 79 -10.41 -10.98 -2.05
N GLN A 80 -11.59 -11.02 -1.46
CA GLN A 80 -12.13 -12.20 -0.79
C GLN A 80 -12.29 -13.39 -1.74
N GLU A 81 -12.86 -13.19 -2.94
CA GLU A 81 -12.94 -14.24 -3.96
C GLU A 81 -11.56 -14.82 -4.34
N LYS A 82 -10.50 -13.99 -4.31
CA LYS A 82 -9.14 -14.48 -4.57
C LYS A 82 -8.58 -15.27 -3.38
N ALA A 83 -8.81 -14.80 -2.16
CA ALA A 83 -8.42 -15.51 -0.96
C ALA A 83 -9.08 -16.89 -0.89
N ASP A 84 -10.39 -16.97 -1.20
CA ASP A 84 -11.13 -18.23 -1.25
C ASP A 84 -10.58 -19.20 -2.30
N ARG A 85 -10.28 -18.71 -3.51
CA ARG A 85 -9.65 -19.51 -4.58
C ARG A 85 -8.26 -20.02 -4.21
N LEU A 86 -7.52 -19.28 -3.40
CA LEU A 86 -6.20 -19.65 -2.92
C LEU A 86 -6.25 -20.43 -1.59
N HIS A 87 -7.47 -20.68 -1.06
CA HIS A 87 -7.72 -21.38 0.21
C HIS A 87 -7.02 -20.74 1.42
N LEU A 88 -6.90 -19.41 1.43
CA LEU A 88 -6.31 -18.66 2.53
C LEU A 88 -7.27 -18.69 3.73
N LYS A 89 -6.84 -19.27 4.85
CA LYS A 89 -7.65 -19.39 6.08
C LYS A 89 -7.25 -18.39 7.16
N ASN A 90 -6.15 -17.72 6.95
CA ASN A 90 -5.52 -16.78 7.87
C ASN A 90 -5.74 -15.32 7.46
N VAL A 91 -6.66 -15.06 6.53
CA VAL A 91 -7.02 -13.73 6.05
C VAL A 91 -8.46 -13.41 6.44
N THR A 92 -8.68 -12.30 7.11
CA THR A 92 -10.00 -11.75 7.44
C THR A 92 -10.23 -10.43 6.69
N PHE A 93 -11.49 -10.12 6.38
CA PHE A 93 -11.86 -8.92 5.63
C PHE A 93 -12.77 -8.05 6.46
N GLN A 94 -12.50 -6.74 6.50
CA GLN A 94 -13.32 -5.77 7.22
C GLN A 94 -13.49 -4.51 6.37
N GLN A 95 -14.74 -4.06 6.20
CA GLN A 95 -15.01 -2.77 5.59
C GLN A 95 -14.73 -1.66 6.61
N GLY A 96 -14.02 -0.61 6.19
CA GLY A 96 -13.69 0.50 7.08
C GLY A 96 -12.98 1.66 6.38
N ASP A 97 -12.80 2.73 7.14
CA ASP A 97 -12.08 3.93 6.71
C ASP A 97 -10.67 3.93 7.33
N LEU A 98 -9.65 4.15 6.51
CA LEU A 98 -8.27 4.29 6.99
C LEU A 98 -8.08 5.50 7.93
N GLY A 99 -8.88 6.55 7.75
CA GLY A 99 -8.85 7.74 8.63
C GLY A 99 -9.46 7.50 10.01
N ALA A 100 -10.10 6.34 10.25
CA ALA A 100 -10.74 5.98 11.52
C ALA A 100 -10.73 4.44 11.69
N LEU A 101 -9.56 3.87 11.92
CA LEU A 101 -9.38 2.42 12.01
C LEU A 101 -10.05 1.85 13.28
N PRO A 102 -10.89 0.82 13.17
CA PRO A 102 -11.64 0.26 14.30
C PRO A 102 -10.80 -0.71 15.16
N TYR A 103 -9.53 -0.40 15.37
CA TYR A 103 -8.60 -1.23 16.14
C TYR A 103 -7.98 -0.43 17.28
N ALA A 104 -7.63 -1.12 18.36
CA ALA A 104 -6.93 -0.54 19.50
C ALA A 104 -5.49 -0.14 19.12
N ASP A 105 -4.90 0.75 19.90
CA ASP A 105 -3.50 1.15 19.78
C ASP A 105 -2.58 -0.06 19.86
N GLY A 106 -1.54 -0.09 19.02
CA GLY A 106 -0.54 -1.14 19.08
C GLY A 106 -1.04 -2.55 18.72
N THR A 107 -2.13 -2.66 17.94
CA THR A 107 -2.73 -3.94 17.56
C THR A 107 -1.86 -4.76 16.60
N PHE A 108 -1.17 -4.12 15.66
CA PHE A 108 -0.50 -4.79 14.54
C PHE A 108 1.02 -4.73 14.63
N ASP A 109 1.66 -5.82 14.23
CA ASP A 109 3.11 -5.92 14.05
C ASP A 109 3.56 -5.23 12.77
N VAL A 110 2.77 -5.40 11.70
CA VAL A 110 3.00 -4.83 10.38
C VAL A 110 1.72 -4.17 9.88
N VAL A 111 1.86 -2.96 9.32
CA VAL A 111 0.83 -2.34 8.47
C VAL A 111 1.40 -2.22 7.06
N LEU A 112 0.68 -2.75 6.08
CA LEU A 112 1.02 -2.71 4.66
C LEU A 112 0.04 -1.80 3.93
N SER A 113 0.55 -0.90 3.09
CA SER A 113 -0.29 -0.09 2.19
C SER A 113 0.30 -0.05 0.79
N LEU A 114 -0.34 -0.73 -0.15
CA LEU A 114 0.08 -0.75 -1.55
C LEU A 114 -0.85 0.09 -2.42
N ASN A 115 -0.30 1.15 -3.00
CA ASN A 115 -1.02 2.02 -3.94
C ASN A 115 -2.34 2.59 -3.39
N GLY A 116 -2.41 2.91 -2.11
CA GLY A 116 -3.62 3.38 -1.45
C GLY A 116 -3.59 4.87 -1.07
N PHE A 117 -2.53 5.34 -0.43
CA PHE A 117 -2.47 6.67 0.18
C PHE A 117 -2.76 7.85 -0.76
N HIS A 118 -2.47 7.72 -2.04
CA HIS A 118 -2.80 8.77 -3.02
C HIS A 118 -4.31 8.98 -3.23
N ALA A 119 -5.14 8.02 -2.83
CA ALA A 119 -6.60 8.11 -2.98
C ALA A 119 -7.30 8.72 -1.76
N PHE A 120 -6.65 8.76 -0.58
CA PHE A 120 -7.27 9.28 0.64
C PHE A 120 -7.38 10.81 0.63
N PRO A 121 -8.56 11.37 0.97
CA PRO A 121 -8.73 12.81 1.08
C PRO A 121 -7.99 13.39 2.29
N ASP A 122 -8.08 12.75 3.46
CA ASP A 122 -7.35 13.14 4.68
C ASP A 122 -6.16 12.22 4.93
N LYS A 123 -5.05 12.55 4.28
CA LYS A 123 -3.80 11.78 4.42
C LYS A 123 -3.21 11.88 5.82
N GLU A 124 -3.41 13.03 6.51
CA GLU A 124 -2.89 13.22 7.86
C GLU A 124 -3.56 12.23 8.84
N ALA A 125 -4.89 12.15 8.82
CA ALA A 125 -5.63 11.19 9.63
C ALA A 125 -5.19 9.74 9.32
N ALA A 126 -5.00 9.42 8.04
CA ALA A 126 -4.54 8.09 7.61
C ALA A 126 -3.15 7.73 8.19
N TYR A 127 -2.18 8.66 8.14
CA TYR A 127 -0.85 8.43 8.73
C TYR A 127 -0.91 8.28 10.26
N GLN A 128 -1.72 9.10 10.94
CA GLN A 128 -1.88 9.02 12.39
C GLN A 128 -2.52 7.69 12.82
N GLU A 129 -3.55 7.24 12.12
CA GLU A 129 -4.21 5.97 12.40
C GLU A 129 -3.28 4.76 12.17
N VAL A 130 -2.54 4.74 11.06
CA VAL A 130 -1.51 3.72 10.82
C VAL A 130 -0.48 3.70 11.95
N PHE A 131 0.01 4.88 12.35
CA PHE A 131 0.97 4.97 13.44
C PHE A 131 0.37 4.52 14.77
N ARG A 132 -0.88 4.86 15.06
CA ARG A 132 -1.57 4.48 16.29
C ARG A 132 -1.73 2.98 16.43
N VAL A 133 -2.22 2.31 15.38
CA VAL A 133 -2.49 0.86 15.42
C VAL A 133 -1.25 -0.01 15.35
N LEU A 134 -0.10 0.53 14.93
CA LEU A 134 1.18 -0.17 15.00
C LEU A 134 1.68 -0.25 16.45
N ARG A 135 2.10 -1.46 16.87
CA ARG A 135 2.76 -1.64 18.17
C ARG A 135 4.13 -0.95 18.21
N PRO A 136 4.66 -0.66 19.40
CA PRO A 136 6.07 -0.30 19.54
C PRO A 136 6.98 -1.31 18.84
N GLY A 137 7.97 -0.84 18.08
CA GLY A 137 8.83 -1.68 17.24
C GLY A 137 8.15 -2.30 16.02
N GLY A 138 6.88 -1.97 15.72
CA GLY A 138 6.16 -2.43 14.53
C GLY A 138 6.63 -1.77 13.23
N THR A 139 6.28 -2.34 12.11
CA THR A 139 6.71 -1.89 10.77
C THR A 139 5.53 -1.38 9.95
N PHE A 140 5.64 -0.16 9.41
CA PHE A 140 4.81 0.34 8.34
C PHE A 140 5.58 0.27 7.02
N CYS A 141 5.05 -0.45 6.04
CA CYS A 141 5.68 -0.56 4.73
C CYS A 141 4.65 -0.42 3.61
N GLY A 142 5.14 -0.06 2.43
CA GLY A 142 4.25 0.09 1.29
C GLY A 142 4.85 0.86 0.14
N CYS A 143 3.96 1.21 -0.80
CA CYS A 143 4.30 2.02 -1.96
C CYS A 143 3.10 2.81 -2.44
N PHE A 144 3.36 4.00 -3.02
CA PHE A 144 2.34 4.79 -3.70
C PHE A 144 2.98 5.89 -4.58
N TYR A 145 2.13 6.53 -5.38
CA TYR A 145 2.54 7.62 -6.26
C TYR A 145 3.06 8.82 -5.49
N VAL A 146 4.18 9.37 -5.97
CA VAL A 146 4.74 10.67 -5.57
C VAL A 146 4.86 11.60 -6.75
N LEU A 147 4.61 12.89 -6.51
CA LEU A 147 4.62 13.94 -7.50
C LEU A 147 6.05 14.39 -7.81
N GLY A 148 6.29 14.80 -9.05
CA GLY A 148 7.50 15.52 -9.46
C GLY A 148 8.57 14.64 -10.08
N GLU A 149 8.46 13.32 -9.99
CA GLU A 149 9.48 12.38 -10.49
C GLU A 149 9.40 12.14 -12.01
N HIS A 150 8.19 12.23 -12.61
CA HIS A 150 8.02 12.01 -14.04
C HIS A 150 6.86 12.84 -14.61
N LYS A 151 7.18 13.87 -15.39
CA LYS A 151 6.23 14.87 -15.93
C LYS A 151 5.01 14.27 -16.65
N ARG A 152 5.20 13.20 -17.44
CA ARG A 152 4.10 12.53 -18.15
C ARG A 152 3.14 11.83 -17.18
N THR A 153 3.67 11.14 -16.19
CA THR A 153 2.86 10.50 -15.13
C THR A 153 2.06 11.55 -14.37
N ASP A 154 2.69 12.65 -13.97
CA ASP A 154 2.03 13.75 -13.25
C ASP A 154 0.89 14.37 -14.08
N TRP A 155 1.10 14.48 -15.38
CA TRP A 155 0.06 14.95 -16.29
C TRP A 155 -1.14 13.98 -16.32
N PHE A 156 -0.91 12.66 -16.45
CA PHE A 156 -1.97 11.65 -16.44
C PHE A 156 -2.70 11.62 -15.08
N VAL A 157 -1.97 11.72 -13.97
CA VAL A 157 -2.57 11.74 -12.64
C VAL A 157 -3.53 12.93 -12.52
N ARG A 158 -3.10 14.15 -12.86
CA ARG A 158 -3.92 15.36 -12.72
C ARG A 158 -5.08 15.46 -13.70
N HIS A 159 -4.93 14.96 -14.93
CA HIS A 159 -5.92 15.17 -15.99
C HIS A 159 -6.85 13.98 -16.22
N VAL A 160 -6.46 12.80 -15.79
CA VAL A 160 -7.22 11.56 -16.01
C VAL A 160 -7.64 10.92 -14.67
N TYR A 161 -6.67 10.56 -13.83
CA TYR A 161 -6.98 9.78 -12.62
C TYR A 161 -7.65 10.59 -11.52
N GLU A 162 -7.29 11.85 -11.34
CA GLU A 162 -7.96 12.76 -10.40
C GLU A 162 -9.42 13.01 -10.83
N LYS A 163 -9.66 13.29 -12.11
CA LYS A 163 -11.01 13.47 -12.64
C LYS A 163 -11.88 12.21 -12.59
N ALA A 164 -11.26 11.05 -12.63
CA ALA A 164 -11.93 9.76 -12.48
C ALA A 164 -12.14 9.35 -11.00
N GLY A 165 -11.67 10.16 -10.05
CA GLY A 165 -11.81 9.91 -8.61
C GLY A 165 -10.85 8.84 -8.05
N PHE A 166 -9.83 8.44 -8.81
CA PHE A 166 -8.86 7.44 -8.35
C PHE A 166 -7.73 8.07 -7.50
N PHE A 167 -7.52 9.36 -7.63
CA PHE A 167 -6.46 10.10 -6.96
C PHE A 167 -7.02 11.38 -6.35
N THR A 168 -6.61 11.71 -5.14
CA THR A 168 -7.09 12.88 -4.41
C THR A 168 -5.91 13.77 -3.98
N PRO A 169 -5.89 15.06 -4.39
CA PRO A 169 -4.86 15.99 -3.92
C PRO A 169 -5.05 16.33 -2.42
N PRO A 170 -4.01 16.87 -1.75
CA PRO A 170 -2.68 17.18 -2.26
C PRO A 170 -1.82 15.93 -2.44
N TYR A 171 -0.90 15.98 -3.43
CA TYR A 171 0.09 14.92 -3.65
C TYR A 171 1.40 15.29 -2.99
N GLU A 172 2.04 14.32 -2.34
CA GLU A 172 3.36 14.48 -1.74
C GLU A 172 4.45 14.25 -2.80
N THR A 173 5.54 15.02 -2.69
CA THR A 173 6.79 14.69 -3.38
C THR A 173 7.55 13.60 -2.60
N ALA A 174 8.56 12.98 -3.21
CA ALA A 174 9.42 12.02 -2.49
C ALA A 174 10.09 12.67 -1.26
N SER A 175 10.44 13.96 -1.35
CA SER A 175 11.02 14.72 -0.23
C SER A 175 10.00 14.97 0.90
N ASP A 176 8.76 15.35 0.56
CA ASP A 176 7.71 15.57 1.55
C ASP A 176 7.39 14.28 2.30
N LEU A 177 7.25 13.18 1.55
CA LEU A 177 7.02 11.85 2.12
C LEU A 177 8.17 11.46 3.06
N LYS A 178 9.42 11.60 2.63
CA LYS A 178 10.59 11.32 3.46
C LYS A 178 10.56 12.12 4.76
N ASN A 179 10.38 13.44 4.66
CA ASN A 179 10.36 14.33 5.82
C ASN A 179 9.22 13.99 6.79
N ARG A 180 8.05 13.57 6.28
CA ARG A 180 6.93 13.12 7.10
C ARG A 180 7.28 11.83 7.85
N LEU A 181 7.75 10.82 7.13
CA LEU A 181 8.05 9.52 7.73
C LEU A 181 9.19 9.60 8.75
N GLU A 182 10.23 10.39 8.47
CA GLU A 182 11.35 10.60 9.43
C GLU A 182 10.94 11.35 10.71
N ARG A 183 9.85 12.14 10.69
CA ARG A 183 9.29 12.74 11.90
C ARG A 183 8.47 11.76 12.75
N MET A 184 7.87 10.74 12.11
CA MET A 184 6.95 9.80 12.77
C MET A 184 7.65 8.52 13.24
N TYR A 185 8.65 8.06 12.53
CA TYR A 185 9.27 6.75 12.73
C TYR A 185 10.75 6.85 13.11
N ALA A 186 11.20 5.92 13.94
CA ALA A 186 12.58 5.87 14.43
C ALA A 186 13.60 5.45 13.35
N ALA A 187 13.16 4.67 12.37
CA ALA A 187 13.98 4.31 11.22
C ALA A 187 13.12 4.32 9.95
N VAL A 188 13.66 4.87 8.88
CA VAL A 188 12.99 4.98 7.57
C VAL A 188 13.95 4.58 6.47
N THR A 189 13.54 3.61 5.67
CA THR A 189 14.15 3.30 4.38
C THR A 189 13.15 3.69 3.31
N LEU A 190 13.55 4.54 2.38
CA LEU A 190 12.69 5.04 1.31
C LEU A 190 13.48 5.14 0.02
N GLY A 191 12.83 4.80 -1.08
CA GLY A 191 13.31 5.00 -2.42
C GLY A 191 12.16 5.14 -3.40
N ASN A 192 12.47 5.39 -4.66
CA ASN A 192 11.45 5.44 -5.71
C ASN A 192 11.94 4.78 -6.99
N VAL A 193 11.01 4.24 -7.74
CA VAL A 193 11.17 3.83 -9.13
C VAL A 193 10.23 4.71 -9.95
N LYS A 194 10.79 5.67 -10.68
CA LYS A 194 9.99 6.73 -11.32
C LYS A 194 9.09 7.44 -10.28
N SER A 195 7.80 7.56 -10.57
CA SER A 195 6.81 8.19 -9.68
C SER A 195 6.22 7.24 -8.62
N MET A 196 6.77 6.04 -8.45
CA MET A 196 6.33 5.11 -7.40
C MET A 196 7.36 5.09 -6.28
N ALA A 197 7.03 5.70 -5.16
CA ALA A 197 7.82 5.58 -3.93
C ALA A 197 7.50 4.27 -3.23
N TRP A 198 8.52 3.66 -2.64
CA TRP A 198 8.41 2.54 -1.71
C TRP A 198 9.10 2.91 -0.39
N PHE A 199 8.61 2.38 0.70
CA PHE A 199 9.16 2.72 2.02
C PHE A 199 8.97 1.56 3.01
N ILE A 200 9.87 1.55 3.99
CA ILE A 200 9.83 0.69 5.18
C ILE A 200 10.17 1.57 6.38
N CYS A 201 9.24 1.67 7.32
CA CYS A 201 9.34 2.52 8.49
C CYS A 201 9.21 1.67 9.75
N ARG A 202 10.05 1.93 10.76
CA ARG A 202 10.00 1.25 12.04
C ARG A 202 9.59 2.20 13.17
N LYS A 203 8.53 1.86 13.88
CA LYS A 203 8.08 2.61 15.05
C LYS A 203 9.09 2.40 16.19
N ALA A 204 9.34 3.43 17.00
CA ALA A 204 10.16 3.30 18.20
C ALA A 204 9.63 2.19 19.12
N SER A 205 10.55 1.53 19.84
CA SER A 205 10.23 0.48 20.82
C SER A 205 9.72 1.07 22.12
#